data_2b30b948d2082b01f4e5163eddc0e19e
#
_entry.id   2b30b948d2082b01f4e5163eddc0e19e
#
_cell.length_a   1.000
_cell.length_b   1.000
_cell.length_c   1.000
_cell.angle_alpha   90.00
_cell.angle_beta   90.00
_cell.angle_gamma   90.00
#
_symmetry.space_group_name_H-M   'P 1'
#
loop_
_entity.id
_entity.type
_entity.pdbx_description
1 polymer ?
#
loop_
_entity_poly.entity_id
_entity_poly.type
_entity_poly.pdbx_seq_one_letter_code
_entity_poly.pdbx_strand_id
1 'polypeptide(L)' 'MATKKQINSQIGNATRELAPGTTWRFNEPGDSYACLEWMDDPELQPTEAATMAKATELANEPTA' A
#
# COMPACT_ATOMS: atom_id res chain seq x y z
N MET A 1 8.32 -7.82 15.01
CA MET A 1 7.52 -8.23 13.86
C MET A 1 6.29 -7.36 13.76
N ALA A 2 5.99 -6.83 12.58
CA ALA A 2 4.85 -5.94 12.41
C ALA A 2 3.53 -6.68 12.56
N THR A 3 2.54 -6.02 13.17
CA THR A 3 1.20 -6.56 13.27
C THR A 3 0.45 -6.34 11.96
N LYS A 4 -0.63 -7.08 11.76
CA LYS A 4 -1.47 -6.89 10.59
C LYS A 4 -1.96 -5.44 10.46
N LYS A 5 -2.30 -4.81 11.58
CA LYS A 5 -2.72 -3.41 11.60
C LYS A 5 -1.61 -2.48 11.12
N GLN A 6 -0.37 -2.73 11.57
CA GLN A 6 0.77 -1.93 11.16
C GLN A 6 1.05 -2.09 9.66
N ILE A 7 0.97 -3.33 9.16
CA ILE A 7 1.16 -3.60 7.74
C ILE A 7 0.09 -2.89 6.92
N ASN A 8 -1.17 -3.01 7.32
CA ASN A 8 -2.28 -2.38 6.59
C ASN A 8 -2.15 -0.86 6.57
N SER A 9 -1.59 -0.26 7.62
CA SER A 9 -1.39 1.19 7.68
C SER A 9 -0.34 1.68 6.68
N GLN A 10 0.47 0.77 6.13
CA GLN A 10 1.51 1.10 5.17
C GLN A 10 1.10 0.87 3.71
N ILE A 11 -0.14 0.42 3.46
CA ILE A 11 -0.58 0.11 2.09
C ILE A 11 -0.50 1.36 1.20
N GLY A 12 -0.93 2.52 1.69
CA GLY A 12 -0.85 3.76 0.93
C GLY A 12 0.59 4.14 0.60
N ASN A 13 1.49 4.04 1.57
CA ASN A 13 2.91 4.33 1.36
C ASN A 13 3.54 3.33 0.39
N ALA A 14 3.17 2.05 0.52
CA ALA A 14 3.65 1.01 -0.39
C ALA A 14 3.22 1.29 -1.83
N THR A 15 1.97 1.68 -2.03
CA THR A 15 1.45 2.02 -3.35
C THR A 15 2.21 3.20 -3.94
N ARG A 16 2.48 4.21 -3.12
CA ARG A 16 3.21 5.39 -3.56
C ARG A 16 4.64 5.06 -3.99
N GLU A 17 5.29 4.13 -3.29
CA GLU A 17 6.64 3.73 -3.64
C GLU A 17 6.70 2.83 -4.87
N LEU A 18 5.71 1.96 -5.04
CA LEU A 18 5.67 1.05 -6.18
C LEU A 18 5.19 1.73 -7.46
N ALA A 19 4.35 2.75 -7.35
CA ALA A 19 3.79 3.45 -8.51
C ALA A 19 3.82 4.96 -8.28
N PRO A 20 5.02 5.57 -8.25
CA PRO A 20 5.14 7.01 -8.02
C PRO A 20 4.50 7.80 -9.16
N GLY A 21 3.88 8.93 -8.81
CA GLY A 21 3.29 9.82 -9.79
C GLY A 21 1.95 9.38 -10.35
N THR A 22 1.38 8.29 -9.83
CA THR A 22 0.07 7.81 -10.26
C THR A 22 -1.05 8.39 -9.40
N THR A 23 -2.29 8.32 -9.90
CA THR A 23 -3.47 8.81 -9.20
C THR A 23 -4.27 7.65 -8.63
N TRP A 24 -4.53 7.71 -7.34
CA TRP A 24 -5.32 6.72 -6.62
C TRP A 24 -5.80 7.33 -5.32
N ARG A 25 -6.77 6.69 -4.70
CA ARG A 25 -7.16 7.09 -3.35
C ARG A 25 -7.43 5.86 -2.51
N PHE A 26 -7.31 6.03 -1.20
CA PHE A 26 -7.47 4.98 -0.23
C PHE A 26 -8.70 5.29 0.61
N ASN A 27 -9.77 4.52 0.39
CA ASN A 27 -11.04 4.76 1.04
C ASN A 27 -11.04 4.25 2.47
N GLU A 28 -11.87 4.86 3.32
CA GLU A 28 -12.04 4.37 4.68
C GLU A 28 -12.77 3.01 4.65
N PRO A 29 -12.45 2.14 5.60
CA PRO A 29 -11.61 2.34 6.79
C PRO A 29 -10.11 2.28 6.54
N GLY A 30 -9.64 1.97 5.34
CA GLY A 30 -8.22 1.98 5.00
C GLY A 30 -7.43 0.86 5.67
N ASP A 31 -8.07 -0.27 5.91
CA ASP A 31 -7.48 -1.39 6.64
C ASP A 31 -7.16 -2.60 5.77
N SER A 32 -7.27 -2.46 4.45
CA SER A 32 -6.95 -3.56 3.54
C SER A 32 -6.68 -3.01 2.14
N TYR A 33 -6.07 -3.84 1.29
CA TYR A 33 -5.82 -3.48 -0.10
C TYR A 33 -7.12 -3.20 -0.85
N ALA A 34 -8.21 -3.84 -0.47
CA ALA A 34 -9.52 -3.64 -1.10
C ALA A 34 -10.03 -2.20 -0.99
N CYS A 35 -9.50 -1.42 -0.03
CA CYS A 35 -9.87 -0.02 0.13
C CYS A 35 -9.18 0.89 -0.89
N LEU A 36 -8.19 0.39 -1.63
CA LEU A 36 -7.49 1.16 -2.64
C LEU A 36 -8.35 1.30 -3.89
N GLU A 37 -8.60 2.55 -4.30
CA GLU A 37 -9.31 2.85 -5.54
C GLU A 37 -8.29 3.39 -6.53
N TRP A 38 -8.00 2.58 -7.56
CA TRP A 38 -7.03 2.97 -8.58
C TRP A 38 -7.71 3.87 -9.61
N MET A 39 -7.11 5.02 -9.88
CA MET A 39 -7.69 6.05 -10.75
C MET A 39 -6.74 6.41 -11.89
N ASP A 40 -5.83 5.53 -12.22
CA ASP A 40 -4.83 5.73 -13.27
C ASP A 40 -4.83 4.52 -14.21
N ASP A 41 -3.82 4.44 -15.10
CA ASP A 41 -3.67 3.32 -16.02
C ASP A 41 -3.63 2.00 -15.25
N PRO A 42 -4.55 1.04 -15.52
CA PRO A 42 -4.55 -0.23 -14.81
C PRO A 42 -3.28 -1.04 -14.99
N GLU A 43 -2.51 -0.80 -16.05
CA GLU A 43 -1.25 -1.49 -16.25
C GLU A 43 -0.17 -1.05 -15.25
N LEU A 44 -0.34 0.13 -14.67
CA LEU A 44 0.60 0.67 -13.69
C LEU A 44 0.25 0.25 -12.27
N GLN A 45 -0.93 -0.33 -12.06
CA GLN A 45 -1.38 -0.69 -10.72
C GLN A 45 -0.58 -1.86 -10.17
N PRO A 46 0.07 -1.70 -8.99
CA PRO A 46 0.75 -2.81 -8.34
C PRO A 46 -0.25 -3.90 -7.96
N THR A 47 0.20 -5.14 -8.02
CA THR A 47 -0.65 -6.25 -7.56
C THR A 47 -0.81 -6.19 -6.05
N GLU A 48 -1.85 -6.85 -5.55
CA GLU A 48 -2.07 -6.96 -4.10
C GLU A 48 -0.85 -7.60 -3.43
N ALA A 49 -0.32 -8.67 -4.02
CA ALA A 49 0.84 -9.37 -3.46
C ALA A 49 2.05 -8.45 -3.36
N ALA A 50 2.35 -7.68 -4.43
CA ALA A 50 3.47 -6.75 -4.42
C ALA A 50 3.25 -5.62 -3.41
N THR A 51 2.04 -5.09 -3.35
CA THR A 51 1.70 -4.00 -2.43
C THR A 51 1.81 -4.47 -0.98
N MET A 52 1.29 -5.64 -0.67
CA MET A 52 1.35 -6.16 0.69
C MET A 52 2.76 -6.55 1.10
N ALA A 53 3.56 -7.06 0.17
CA ALA A 53 4.97 -7.34 0.45
C ALA A 53 5.74 -6.07 0.79
N LYS A 54 5.51 -5.00 0.03
CA LYS A 54 6.14 -3.70 0.30
C LYS A 54 5.63 -3.10 1.61
N ALA A 55 4.34 -3.21 1.87
CA ALA A 55 3.75 -2.72 3.12
C ALA A 55 4.34 -3.44 4.33
N THR A 56 4.55 -4.74 4.21
CA THR A 56 5.20 -5.53 5.28
C THR A 56 6.62 -5.05 5.51
N GLU A 57 7.37 -4.84 4.44
CA GLU A 57 8.72 -4.33 4.51
C GLU A 57 8.76 -2.97 5.23
N LEU A 58 7.88 -2.05 4.84
CA LEU A 58 7.83 -0.72 5.44
C LEU A 58 7.44 -0.79 6.92
N ALA A 59 6.50 -1.67 7.27
CA ALA A 59 6.05 -1.81 8.65
C ALA A 59 7.14 -2.39 9.56
N ASN A 60 8.05 -3.17 8.99
CA ASN A 60 9.15 -3.78 9.74
C ASN A 60 10.41 -2.93 9.74
N GLU A 61 10.46 -1.83 8.98
CA GLU A 61 11.63 -0.96 9.00
C GLU A 61 11.77 -0.28 10.34
N PRO A 62 13.01 -0.20 10.87
CA PRO A 62 13.24 0.55 12.10
C PRO A 62 12.97 2.03 11.86
N THR A 63 12.21 2.63 12.74
CA THR A 63 12.02 4.07 12.72
C THR A 63 13.28 4.77 13.15
N ALA A 64 13.78 5.64 12.32
CA ALA A 64 14.95 6.44 12.66
C ALA A 64 14.57 7.48 13.71
#